data_c19da151257eebd322315a2bc0d2e965
#
_entry.id   c19da151257eebd322315a2bc0d2e965
#
_cell.length_a   1.000
_cell.length_b   1.000
_cell.length_c   1.000
_cell.angle_alpha   90.00
_cell.angle_beta   90.00
_cell.angle_gamma   90.00
#
_symmetry.space_group_name_H-M   'P 1'
#
loop_
_entity.id
_entity.type
_entity.pdbx_description
1 polymer ?
#
loop_
_entity_poly.entity_id
_entity_poly.type
_entity_poly.pdbx_seq_one_letter_code
_entity_poly.pdbx_strand_id
1 'polypeptide(L)'
;MFCGFPLGAAFGGFLAAWMIPQFGWRSVLMLGGIAPLVLAALMLKMLPESVRYMVAKAQPVEKIRAALSRVSVAAANAASFVMTEHASHSATKKGGLGLVLSRPFIIGSAMLWLAYFMGLVVFYALVNWMPILLKDAGIEPSTATLISALFPLGGVGAVAFGLLMDRFNPNWIIAIGYALTAILVYAIGLSIGHVGLLVIVVFVAGILMNTAQSSMPALAAPFYPTQGRATGVAWMLGIGRFGGIAGSFLVAELTRRQFAFNEIFTVVAVAAVIAAVALVVKQITSSDSEVVDAKAVDFSAH
;
A
#
# COMPACT_ATOMS: atom_id res chain seq x y z
N MET A 1 3.28 2.84 -9.46
CA MET A 1 2.67 4.07 -8.96
C MET A 1 2.79 4.23 -7.44
N PHE A 2 2.63 3.17 -6.63
CA PHE A 2 2.69 3.25 -5.16
C PHE A 2 4.10 3.26 -4.54
N CYS A 3 5.17 3.02 -5.30
CA CYS A 3 6.56 3.03 -4.79
C CYS A 3 7.02 4.40 -4.27
N GLY A 4 6.38 5.49 -4.69
CA GLY A 4 6.76 6.83 -4.25
C GLY A 4 6.60 7.08 -2.76
N PHE A 5 5.59 6.44 -2.12
CA PHE A 5 5.36 6.58 -0.69
C PHE A 5 6.48 5.98 0.17
N PRO A 6 6.87 4.68 0.01
CA PRO A 6 7.97 4.11 0.78
C PRO A 6 9.32 4.76 0.47
N LEU A 7 9.58 5.11 -0.80
CA LEU A 7 10.81 5.81 -1.17
C LEU A 7 10.89 7.20 -0.54
N GLY A 8 9.77 7.94 -0.51
CA GLY A 8 9.70 9.23 0.17
C GLY A 8 9.95 9.11 1.67
N ALA A 9 9.40 8.08 2.32
CA ALA A 9 9.63 7.81 3.73
C ALA A 9 11.10 7.44 4.01
N ALA A 10 11.72 6.62 3.16
CA ALA A 10 13.14 6.28 3.26
C ALA A 10 14.04 7.52 3.10
N PHE A 11 13.80 8.30 2.04
CA PHE A 11 14.55 9.52 1.78
C PHE A 11 14.42 10.52 2.92
N GLY A 12 13.20 10.69 3.47
CA GLY A 12 12.94 11.50 4.66
C GLY A 12 13.73 11.03 5.87
N GLY A 13 13.83 9.71 6.10
CA GLY A 13 14.64 9.13 7.18
C GLY A 13 16.13 9.39 7.04
N PHE A 14 16.71 9.18 5.85
CA PHE A 14 18.13 9.49 5.59
C PHE A 14 18.42 10.98 5.72
N LEU A 15 17.53 11.82 5.20
CA LEU A 15 17.66 13.26 5.30
C LEU A 15 17.60 13.73 6.77
N ALA A 16 16.69 13.17 7.56
CA ALA A 16 16.58 13.46 8.98
C ALA A 16 17.85 13.03 9.74
N ALA A 17 18.39 11.83 9.46
CA ALA A 17 19.62 11.35 10.07
C ALA A 17 20.82 12.28 9.81
N TRP A 18 20.87 12.90 8.62
CA TRP A 18 21.92 13.85 8.26
C TRP A 18 21.65 15.26 8.81
N MET A 19 20.41 15.75 8.75
CA MET A 19 20.09 17.14 9.11
C MET A 19 20.01 17.37 10.62
N ILE A 20 19.49 16.43 11.40
CA ILE A 20 19.23 16.63 12.83
C ILE A 20 20.53 16.95 13.61
N PRO A 21 21.65 16.24 13.40
CA PRO A 21 22.89 16.54 14.11
C PRO A 21 23.48 17.93 13.78
N GLN A 22 23.25 18.43 12.55
CA GLN A 22 23.87 19.67 12.06
C GLN A 22 22.98 20.90 12.28
N PHE A 23 21.67 20.77 12.04
CA PHE A 23 20.73 21.89 12.00
C PHE A 23 19.57 21.75 13.02
N GLY A 24 19.57 20.66 13.80
CA GLY A 24 18.51 20.35 14.75
C GLY A 24 17.21 19.86 14.09
N TRP A 25 16.34 19.27 14.89
CA TRP A 25 15.07 18.65 14.42
C TRP A 25 14.09 19.62 13.72
N ARG A 26 14.16 20.92 14.07
CA ARG A 26 13.29 21.96 13.47
C ARG A 26 13.54 22.11 11.96
N SER A 27 14.76 21.91 11.49
CA SER A 27 15.11 22.02 10.08
C SER A 27 14.39 20.98 9.22
N VAL A 28 14.22 19.76 9.74
CA VAL A 28 13.48 18.68 9.05
C VAL A 28 12.02 19.05 8.89
N LEU A 29 11.37 19.62 9.92
CA LEU A 29 10.00 20.10 9.85
C LEU A 29 9.84 21.25 8.85
N MET A 30 10.76 22.21 8.85
CA MET A 30 10.78 23.33 7.88
C MET A 30 10.88 22.81 6.45
N LEU A 31 11.79 21.87 6.19
CA LEU A 31 11.95 21.28 4.86
C LEU A 31 10.69 20.51 4.45
N GLY A 32 10.12 19.70 5.37
CA GLY A 32 8.89 18.94 5.16
C GLY A 32 7.66 19.84 4.86
N GLY A 33 7.66 21.08 5.33
CA GLY A 33 6.64 22.07 5.00
C GLY A 33 6.92 22.81 3.69
N ILE A 34 8.14 23.28 3.49
CA ILE A 34 8.50 24.13 2.33
C ILE A 34 8.53 23.31 1.03
N ALA A 35 9.12 22.10 1.05
CA ALA A 35 9.28 21.32 -0.17
C ALA A 35 7.95 20.97 -0.86
N PRO A 36 6.88 20.52 -0.17
CA PRO A 36 5.57 20.31 -0.80
C PRO A 36 4.94 21.60 -1.34
N LEU A 37 5.12 22.75 -0.68
CA LEU A 37 4.60 24.04 -1.15
C LEU A 37 5.29 24.48 -2.45
N VAL A 38 6.62 24.34 -2.52
CA VAL A 38 7.39 24.61 -3.75
C VAL A 38 6.94 23.67 -4.86
N LEU A 39 6.79 22.38 -4.56
CA LEU A 39 6.31 21.39 -5.53
C LEU A 39 4.90 21.75 -6.02
N ALA A 40 3.99 22.12 -5.12
CA ALA A 40 2.64 22.55 -5.48
C ALA A 40 2.64 23.76 -6.42
N ALA A 41 3.47 24.76 -6.14
CA ALA A 41 3.63 25.94 -7.01
C ALA A 41 4.18 25.57 -8.40
N LEU A 42 5.15 24.64 -8.45
CA LEU A 42 5.68 24.13 -9.71
C LEU A 42 4.62 23.34 -10.50
N MET A 43 3.85 22.49 -9.82
CA MET A 43 2.77 21.71 -10.45
C MET A 43 1.68 22.62 -11.02
N LEU A 44 1.26 23.66 -10.31
CA LEU A 44 0.28 24.64 -10.81
C LEU A 44 0.74 25.31 -12.11
N LYS A 45 2.05 25.51 -12.27
CA LYS A 45 2.63 26.15 -13.46
C LYS A 45 2.90 25.17 -14.60
N MET A 46 3.30 23.94 -14.29
CA MET A 46 3.82 22.98 -15.27
C MET A 46 2.82 21.90 -15.66
N LEU A 47 1.86 21.56 -14.79
CA LEU A 47 0.92 20.47 -15.03
C LEU A 47 -0.22 20.92 -15.94
N PRO A 48 -0.39 20.34 -17.13
CA PRO A 48 -1.53 20.61 -17.98
C PRO A 48 -2.81 20.08 -17.37
N GLU A 49 -3.95 20.70 -17.72
CA GLU A 49 -5.27 20.24 -17.29
C GLU A 49 -5.54 18.80 -17.74
N SER A 50 -6.26 18.04 -16.94
CA SER A 50 -6.61 16.66 -17.26
C SER A 50 -7.48 16.59 -18.51
N VAL A 51 -7.05 15.78 -19.49
CA VAL A 51 -7.83 15.54 -20.73
C VAL A 51 -9.23 14.99 -20.42
N ARG A 52 -9.34 14.08 -19.46
CA ARG A 52 -10.63 13.53 -19.01
C ARG A 52 -11.54 14.61 -18.44
N TYR A 53 -11.01 15.53 -17.64
CA TYR A 53 -11.75 16.65 -17.10
C TYR A 53 -12.20 17.62 -18.20
N MET A 54 -11.31 17.91 -19.15
CA MET A 54 -11.64 18.79 -20.27
C MET A 54 -12.76 18.21 -21.15
N VAL A 55 -12.74 16.89 -21.42
CA VAL A 55 -13.80 16.19 -22.15
C VAL A 55 -15.11 16.20 -21.37
N ALA A 56 -15.07 15.90 -20.05
CA ALA A 56 -16.25 15.88 -19.19
C ALA A 56 -16.90 17.27 -19.06
N LYS A 57 -16.13 18.36 -19.18
CA LYS A 57 -16.61 19.74 -19.14
C LYS A 57 -16.90 20.31 -20.54
N ALA A 58 -16.86 19.48 -21.59
CA ALA A 58 -17.10 19.89 -22.98
C ALA A 58 -16.24 21.12 -23.38
N GLN A 59 -14.95 21.14 -22.96
CA GLN A 59 -14.04 22.21 -23.33
C GLN A 59 -13.73 22.19 -24.84
N PRO A 60 -13.27 23.32 -25.43
CA PRO A 60 -12.92 23.40 -26.85
C PRO A 60 -11.94 22.31 -27.28
N VAL A 61 -12.22 21.68 -28.42
CA VAL A 61 -11.44 20.55 -28.96
C VAL A 61 -9.98 20.91 -29.16
N GLU A 62 -9.68 22.18 -29.49
CA GLU A 62 -8.32 22.69 -29.67
C GLU A 62 -7.48 22.57 -28.39
N LYS A 63 -8.08 22.87 -27.21
CA LYS A 63 -7.40 22.73 -25.92
C LYS A 63 -7.12 21.26 -25.60
N ILE A 64 -8.06 20.37 -25.91
CA ILE A 64 -7.92 18.92 -25.71
C ILE A 64 -6.80 18.39 -26.62
N ARG A 65 -6.78 18.81 -27.88
CA ARG A 65 -5.72 18.45 -28.83
C ARG A 65 -4.34 18.93 -28.39
N ALA A 66 -4.23 20.18 -27.93
CA ALA A 66 -2.97 20.74 -27.41
C ALA A 66 -2.44 19.97 -26.18
N ALA A 67 -3.32 19.48 -25.32
CA ALA A 67 -2.92 18.63 -24.19
C ALA A 67 -2.49 17.23 -24.64
N LEU A 68 -3.24 16.62 -25.58
CA LEU A 68 -2.97 15.26 -26.11
C LEU A 68 -1.72 15.22 -26.99
N SER A 69 -1.40 16.28 -27.72
CA SER A 69 -0.20 16.34 -28.58
C SER A 69 1.10 16.14 -27.81
N ARG A 70 1.10 16.44 -26.50
CA ARG A 70 2.23 16.18 -25.60
C ARG A 70 2.42 14.69 -25.26
N VAL A 71 1.39 13.86 -25.47
CA VAL A 71 1.40 12.43 -25.12
C VAL A 71 1.43 11.56 -26.37
N SER A 72 0.59 11.88 -27.37
CA SER A 72 0.49 11.14 -28.62
C SER A 72 -0.04 12.03 -29.73
N VAL A 73 0.74 12.15 -30.81
CA VAL A 73 0.33 12.93 -32.00
C VAL A 73 -0.88 12.27 -32.68
N ALA A 74 -0.94 10.95 -32.72
CA ALA A 74 -2.06 10.21 -33.31
C ALA A 74 -3.38 10.47 -32.57
N ALA A 75 -3.34 10.50 -31.24
CA ALA A 75 -4.52 10.79 -30.41
C ALA A 75 -4.96 12.26 -30.54
N ALA A 76 -4.04 13.20 -30.75
CA ALA A 76 -4.34 14.61 -30.94
C ALA A 76 -5.09 14.88 -32.27
N ASN A 77 -4.92 14.04 -33.30
CA ASN A 77 -5.57 14.17 -34.61
C ASN A 77 -6.98 13.58 -34.67
N ALA A 78 -7.50 13.01 -33.57
CA ALA A 78 -8.85 12.48 -33.54
C ALA A 78 -9.91 13.56 -33.80
N ALA A 79 -10.97 13.21 -34.56
CA ALA A 79 -12.02 14.13 -34.94
C ALA A 79 -12.94 14.49 -33.75
N SER A 80 -13.13 13.57 -32.79
CA SER A 80 -13.97 13.78 -31.60
C SER A 80 -13.41 13.02 -30.40
N PHE A 81 -13.71 13.49 -29.19
CA PHE A 81 -13.30 12.90 -27.92
C PHE A 81 -14.54 12.56 -27.11
N VAL A 82 -14.73 11.28 -26.79
CA VAL A 82 -15.86 10.79 -26.03
C VAL A 82 -15.37 10.02 -24.79
N MET A 83 -16.04 10.20 -23.65
CA MET A 83 -15.77 9.41 -22.47
C MET A 83 -16.49 8.06 -22.56
N THR A 84 -15.75 6.98 -22.64
CA THR A 84 -16.28 5.61 -22.71
C THR A 84 -17.07 5.21 -21.45
N GLU A 85 -16.86 5.91 -20.32
CA GLU A 85 -17.53 5.64 -19.04
C GLU A 85 -19.00 6.05 -19.01
N HIS A 86 -19.47 6.95 -19.89
CA HIS A 86 -20.88 7.32 -19.96
C HIS A 86 -21.79 6.25 -20.60
N ALA A 87 -21.21 5.32 -21.37
CA ALA A 87 -21.97 4.23 -21.98
C ALA A 87 -22.38 3.14 -20.96
N SER A 88 -21.71 3.07 -19.81
CA SER A 88 -21.94 2.03 -18.79
C SER A 88 -22.90 2.42 -17.67
N HIS A 89 -23.36 3.68 -17.61
CA HIS A 89 -24.24 4.15 -16.53
C HIS A 89 -25.72 3.76 -16.65
N SER A 90 -26.11 3.02 -17.69
CA SER A 90 -27.52 2.72 -17.98
C SER A 90 -28.04 1.39 -17.41
N ALA A 91 -27.24 0.61 -16.69
CA ALA A 91 -27.68 -0.68 -16.17
C ALA A 91 -27.36 -0.86 -14.68
N THR A 92 -28.40 -0.94 -13.90
CA THR A 92 -28.53 -1.38 -12.49
C THR A 92 -28.24 -0.38 -11.37
N LYS A 93 -29.32 -0.04 -10.65
CA LYS A 93 -29.40 0.79 -9.43
C LYS A 93 -28.70 0.23 -8.17
N LYS A 94 -27.88 -0.81 -8.25
CA LYS A 94 -27.12 -1.37 -7.13
C LYS A 94 -25.62 -1.19 -7.37
N GLY A 95 -25.19 0.05 -7.54
CA GLY A 95 -23.78 0.40 -7.55
C GLY A 95 -23.29 0.81 -6.15
N GLY A 96 -21.98 0.73 -5.89
CA GLY A 96 -21.38 1.22 -4.66
C GLY A 96 -21.29 0.18 -3.54
N LEU A 97 -21.45 0.62 -2.29
CA LEU A 97 -21.24 -0.19 -1.09
C LEU A 97 -22.13 -1.43 -1.03
N GLY A 98 -23.39 -1.33 -1.51
CA GLY A 98 -24.31 -2.46 -1.54
C GLY A 98 -23.84 -3.64 -2.39
N LEU A 99 -23.06 -3.38 -3.44
CA LEU A 99 -22.43 -4.43 -4.25
C LEU A 99 -21.25 -5.08 -3.52
N VAL A 100 -20.38 -4.25 -2.90
CA VAL A 100 -19.19 -4.70 -2.15
C VAL A 100 -19.56 -5.58 -0.95
N LEU A 101 -20.70 -5.29 -0.31
CA LEU A 101 -21.24 -6.02 0.84
C LEU A 101 -22.27 -7.09 0.43
N SER A 102 -22.47 -7.34 -0.85
CA SER A 102 -23.36 -8.41 -1.30
C SER A 102 -22.80 -9.80 -0.99
N ARG A 103 -23.69 -10.81 -0.88
CA ARG A 103 -23.31 -12.19 -0.47
C ARG A 103 -22.09 -12.75 -1.20
N PRO A 104 -21.91 -12.61 -2.54
CA PRO A 104 -20.75 -13.20 -3.22
C PRO A 104 -19.44 -12.48 -2.89
N PHE A 105 -19.47 -11.21 -2.46
CA PHE A 105 -18.24 -10.42 -2.25
C PHE A 105 -17.90 -10.15 -0.78
N ILE A 106 -18.86 -10.33 0.17
CA ILE A 106 -18.70 -9.89 1.55
C ILE A 106 -17.51 -10.53 2.27
N ILE A 107 -17.31 -11.84 2.11
CA ILE A 107 -16.21 -12.57 2.76
C ILE A 107 -14.87 -12.11 2.16
N GLY A 108 -14.76 -12.11 0.84
CA GLY A 108 -13.54 -11.65 0.17
C GLY A 108 -13.22 -10.18 0.45
N SER A 109 -14.23 -9.30 0.52
CA SER A 109 -14.07 -7.90 0.92
C SER A 109 -13.58 -7.78 2.35
N ALA A 110 -14.19 -8.50 3.30
CA ALA A 110 -13.78 -8.49 4.70
C ALA A 110 -12.33 -8.99 4.87
N MET A 111 -11.94 -10.03 4.14
CA MET A 111 -10.57 -10.56 4.17
C MET A 111 -9.56 -9.61 3.55
N LEU A 112 -9.91 -8.93 2.44
CA LEU A 112 -9.06 -7.88 1.85
C LEU A 112 -8.90 -6.69 2.79
N TRP A 113 -9.97 -6.25 3.45
CA TRP A 113 -9.94 -5.15 4.40
C TRP A 113 -9.10 -5.51 5.63
N LEU A 114 -9.29 -6.73 6.16
CA LEU A 114 -8.52 -7.23 7.31
C LEU A 114 -7.03 -7.33 6.96
N ALA A 115 -6.69 -7.92 5.82
CA ALA A 115 -5.30 -8.05 5.38
C ALA A 115 -4.64 -6.68 5.20
N TYR A 116 -5.33 -5.73 4.55
CA TYR A 116 -4.80 -4.40 4.33
C TYR A 116 -4.68 -3.60 5.64
N PHE A 117 -5.66 -3.72 6.55
CA PHE A 117 -5.64 -3.13 7.87
C PHE A 117 -4.45 -3.65 8.69
N MET A 118 -4.28 -4.98 8.80
CA MET A 118 -3.18 -5.59 9.53
C MET A 118 -1.82 -5.28 8.91
N GLY A 119 -1.75 -5.22 7.59
CA GLY A 119 -0.54 -4.75 6.90
C GLY A 119 -0.16 -3.32 7.30
N LEU A 120 -1.10 -2.39 7.37
CA LEU A 120 -0.82 -1.03 7.84
C LEU A 120 -0.53 -0.95 9.35
N VAL A 121 -1.08 -1.85 10.17
CA VAL A 121 -0.66 -2.01 11.58
C VAL A 121 0.83 -2.30 11.64
N VAL A 122 1.31 -3.30 10.91
CA VAL A 122 2.75 -3.67 10.86
C VAL A 122 3.59 -2.51 10.33
N PHE A 123 3.21 -1.94 9.20
CA PHE A 123 3.97 -0.89 8.54
C PHE A 123 4.18 0.33 9.45
N TYR A 124 3.10 0.87 10.02
CA TYR A 124 3.19 2.07 10.86
C TYR A 124 3.77 1.79 12.25
N ALA A 125 3.58 0.58 12.80
CA ALA A 125 4.28 0.15 14.00
C ALA A 125 5.80 0.22 13.82
N LEU A 126 6.30 -0.32 12.69
CA LEU A 126 7.75 -0.33 12.42
C LEU A 126 8.27 1.05 12.02
N VAL A 127 7.63 1.74 11.08
CA VAL A 127 8.12 3.05 10.60
C VAL A 127 8.17 4.10 11.71
N ASN A 128 7.16 4.14 12.58
CA ASN A 128 7.06 5.17 13.60
C ASN A 128 7.87 4.85 14.87
N TRP A 129 7.99 3.57 15.22
CA TRP A 129 8.55 3.18 16.53
C TRP A 129 9.93 2.53 16.46
N MET A 130 10.34 1.97 15.31
CA MET A 130 11.62 1.28 15.19
C MET A 130 12.82 2.15 15.61
N PRO A 131 12.93 3.45 15.22
CA PRO A 131 14.05 4.28 15.67
C PRO A 131 14.12 4.43 17.20
N ILE A 132 12.96 4.56 17.85
CA ILE A 132 12.84 4.72 19.29
C ILE A 132 13.19 3.40 19.99
N LEU A 133 12.60 2.30 19.55
CA LEU A 133 12.83 0.97 20.13
C LEU A 133 14.29 0.54 20.01
N LEU A 134 14.95 0.80 18.88
CA LEU A 134 16.37 0.50 18.68
C LEU A 134 17.26 1.34 19.57
N LYS A 135 16.93 2.63 19.74
CA LYS A 135 17.64 3.52 20.68
C LYS A 135 17.48 3.03 22.12
N ASP A 136 16.27 2.69 22.54
CA ASP A 136 15.99 2.20 23.90
C ASP A 136 16.66 0.85 24.18
N ALA A 137 16.92 0.07 23.13
CA ALA A 137 17.69 -1.17 23.18
C ALA A 137 19.22 -0.95 23.16
N GLY A 138 19.70 0.30 23.24
CA GLY A 138 21.11 0.64 23.38
C GLY A 138 21.84 0.91 22.06
N ILE A 139 21.15 0.97 20.92
CA ILE A 139 21.78 1.35 19.64
C ILE A 139 21.90 2.88 19.58
N GLU A 140 23.04 3.35 19.10
CA GLU A 140 23.32 4.78 18.96
C GLU A 140 22.23 5.45 18.07
N PRO A 141 21.68 6.64 18.45
CA PRO A 141 20.52 7.25 17.82
C PRO A 141 20.64 7.48 16.30
N SER A 142 21.83 7.85 15.80
CA SER A 142 22.03 8.05 14.35
C SER A 142 21.97 6.71 13.61
N THR A 143 22.60 5.69 14.16
CA THR A 143 22.58 4.32 13.63
C THR A 143 21.17 3.73 13.68
N ALA A 144 20.42 3.92 14.76
CA ALA A 144 19.03 3.49 14.89
C ALA A 144 18.14 4.13 13.81
N THR A 145 18.33 5.41 13.54
CA THR A 145 17.59 6.13 12.49
C THR A 145 17.95 5.61 11.09
N LEU A 146 19.21 5.38 10.81
CA LEU A 146 19.67 4.84 9.53
C LEU A 146 19.14 3.43 9.28
N ILE A 147 19.22 2.54 10.28
CA ILE A 147 18.67 1.17 10.18
C ILE A 147 17.17 1.24 9.90
N SER A 148 16.44 2.10 10.62
CA SER A 148 15.00 2.24 10.45
C SER A 148 14.61 2.77 9.07
N ALA A 149 15.43 3.63 8.47
CA ALA A 149 15.20 4.14 7.11
C ALA A 149 15.37 3.06 6.02
N LEU A 150 16.06 1.96 6.31
CA LEU A 150 16.19 0.83 5.38
C LEU A 150 14.87 0.09 5.20
N PHE A 151 13.99 0.07 6.21
CA PHE A 151 12.70 -0.61 6.11
C PHE A 151 11.80 -0.02 5.00
N PRO A 152 11.49 1.28 4.95
CA PRO A 152 10.76 1.86 3.83
C PRO A 152 11.55 1.85 2.50
N LEU A 153 12.89 1.90 2.54
CA LEU A 153 13.73 1.78 1.35
C LEU A 153 13.50 0.46 0.61
N GLY A 154 13.18 -0.61 1.33
CA GLY A 154 12.81 -1.90 0.76
C GLY A 154 11.65 -1.84 -0.26
N GLY A 155 10.86 -0.75 -0.30
CA GLY A 155 9.83 -0.53 -1.30
C GLY A 155 10.30 -0.56 -2.76
N VAL A 156 11.61 -0.45 -3.00
CA VAL A 156 12.23 -0.67 -4.33
C VAL A 156 11.96 -2.10 -4.86
N GLY A 157 11.80 -3.08 -3.95
CA GLY A 157 11.48 -4.47 -4.30
C GLY A 157 10.12 -4.67 -4.98
N ALA A 158 9.23 -3.68 -4.94
CA ALA A 158 7.88 -3.77 -5.53
C ALA A 158 7.88 -4.11 -7.03
N VAL A 159 8.95 -3.75 -7.76
CA VAL A 159 9.08 -4.09 -9.18
C VAL A 159 9.24 -5.60 -9.38
N ALA A 160 10.07 -6.25 -8.56
CA ALA A 160 10.28 -7.70 -8.65
C ALA A 160 9.01 -8.50 -8.31
N PHE A 161 8.25 -8.06 -7.31
CA PHE A 161 6.96 -8.69 -6.97
C PHE A 161 5.89 -8.47 -8.05
N GLY A 162 5.87 -7.31 -8.70
CA GLY A 162 4.99 -7.07 -9.85
C GLY A 162 5.19 -8.12 -10.92
N LEU A 163 6.44 -8.40 -11.28
CA LEU A 163 6.80 -9.45 -12.25
C LEU A 163 6.41 -10.86 -11.79
N LEU A 164 6.49 -11.13 -10.48
CA LEU A 164 6.05 -12.41 -9.91
C LEU A 164 4.52 -12.55 -9.96
N MET A 165 3.78 -11.47 -9.68
CA MET A 165 2.31 -11.45 -9.74
C MET A 165 1.78 -11.62 -11.17
N ASP A 166 2.54 -11.20 -12.19
CA ASP A 166 2.18 -11.39 -13.58
C ASP A 166 2.30 -12.87 -14.03
N ARG A 167 3.12 -13.67 -13.33
CA ARG A 167 3.37 -15.07 -13.67
C ARG A 167 2.65 -16.08 -12.79
N PHE A 168 2.34 -15.70 -11.55
CA PHE A 168 1.78 -16.58 -10.53
C PHE A 168 0.52 -15.98 -9.91
N ASN A 169 -0.24 -16.78 -9.16
CA ASN A 169 -1.45 -16.30 -8.49
C ASN A 169 -1.12 -15.19 -7.47
N PRO A 170 -1.63 -13.95 -7.67
CA PRO A 170 -1.29 -12.82 -6.82
C PRO A 170 -1.66 -13.01 -5.34
N ASN A 171 -2.73 -13.76 -5.03
CA ASN A 171 -3.14 -13.99 -3.64
C ASN A 171 -2.07 -14.75 -2.88
N TRP A 172 -1.52 -15.83 -3.48
CA TRP A 172 -0.46 -16.61 -2.85
C TRP A 172 0.83 -15.83 -2.69
N ILE A 173 1.22 -15.06 -3.71
CA ILE A 173 2.46 -14.27 -3.65
C ILE A 173 2.41 -13.24 -2.53
N ILE A 174 1.28 -12.52 -2.39
CA ILE A 174 1.13 -11.51 -1.35
C ILE A 174 0.99 -12.17 0.03
N ALA A 175 0.27 -13.30 0.14
CA ALA A 175 0.15 -14.05 1.39
C ALA A 175 1.52 -14.56 1.88
N ILE A 176 2.34 -15.13 0.98
CA ILE A 176 3.72 -15.56 1.28
C ILE A 176 4.57 -14.34 1.67
N GLY A 177 4.41 -13.21 0.98
CA GLY A 177 5.09 -11.96 1.33
C GLY A 177 4.81 -11.53 2.78
N TYR A 178 3.55 -11.56 3.22
CA TYR A 178 3.19 -11.26 4.62
C TYR A 178 3.68 -12.34 5.60
N ALA A 179 3.62 -13.62 5.24
CA ALA A 179 4.11 -14.70 6.08
C ALA A 179 5.63 -14.59 6.32
N LEU A 180 6.40 -14.35 5.26
CA LEU A 180 7.84 -14.12 5.39
C LEU A 180 8.15 -12.82 6.14
N THR A 181 7.33 -11.78 5.95
CA THR A 181 7.43 -10.54 6.75
C THR A 181 7.25 -10.84 8.24
N ALA A 182 6.29 -11.68 8.62
CA ALA A 182 6.08 -12.06 10.01
C ALA A 182 7.32 -12.73 10.63
N ILE A 183 7.95 -13.65 9.89
CA ILE A 183 9.18 -14.33 10.32
C ILE A 183 10.31 -13.31 10.51
N LEU A 184 10.49 -12.39 9.55
CA LEU A 184 11.55 -11.39 9.62
C LEU A 184 11.30 -10.34 10.71
N VAL A 185 10.06 -9.91 10.91
CA VAL A 185 9.70 -8.98 11.99
C VAL A 185 9.99 -9.64 13.36
N TYR A 186 9.65 -10.91 13.53
CA TYR A 186 10.04 -11.67 14.72
C TYR A 186 11.56 -11.76 14.88
N ALA A 187 12.29 -12.02 13.77
CA ALA A 187 13.76 -12.08 13.77
C ALA A 187 14.42 -10.73 14.12
N ILE A 188 13.80 -9.58 13.77
CA ILE A 188 14.27 -8.26 14.22
C ILE A 188 14.31 -8.22 15.75
N GLY A 189 13.25 -8.73 16.42
CA GLY A 189 13.16 -8.80 17.86
C GLY A 189 14.29 -9.59 18.54
N LEU A 190 14.89 -10.56 17.82
CA LEU A 190 15.97 -11.40 18.30
C LEU A 190 17.38 -10.90 17.89
N SER A 191 17.48 -9.93 17.00
CA SER A 191 18.74 -9.56 16.33
C SER A 191 19.51 -8.41 17.01
N ILE A 192 19.08 -7.90 18.14
CA ILE A 192 19.62 -6.71 18.81
C ILE A 192 21.13 -6.82 19.11
N GLY A 193 21.62 -8.02 19.44
CA GLY A 193 23.05 -8.24 19.73
C GLY A 193 23.99 -8.19 18.52
N HIS A 194 23.44 -8.16 17.29
CA HIS A 194 24.20 -8.23 16.04
C HIS A 194 23.72 -7.19 15.03
N VAL A 195 24.27 -5.98 15.07
CA VAL A 195 23.88 -4.84 14.22
C VAL A 195 23.92 -5.20 12.74
N GLY A 196 24.90 -5.96 12.26
CA GLY A 196 24.98 -6.38 10.86
C GLY A 196 23.82 -7.27 10.42
N LEU A 197 23.42 -8.22 11.27
CA LEU A 197 22.26 -9.07 11.02
C LEU A 197 20.97 -8.24 11.05
N LEU A 198 20.84 -7.34 12.01
CA LEU A 198 19.70 -6.44 12.16
C LEU A 198 19.47 -5.60 10.89
N VAL A 199 20.53 -5.02 10.32
CA VAL A 199 20.49 -4.26 9.06
C VAL A 199 19.91 -5.10 7.93
N ILE A 200 20.39 -6.33 7.75
CA ILE A 200 19.92 -7.23 6.68
C ILE A 200 18.45 -7.60 6.90
N VAL A 201 18.09 -8.01 8.12
CA VAL A 201 16.75 -8.46 8.44
C VAL A 201 15.73 -7.33 8.29
N VAL A 202 16.05 -6.11 8.75
CA VAL A 202 15.19 -4.92 8.59
C VAL A 202 14.99 -4.59 7.11
N PHE A 203 16.06 -4.60 6.31
CA PHE A 203 15.98 -4.29 4.90
C PHE A 203 15.14 -5.32 4.12
N VAL A 204 15.37 -6.62 4.35
CA VAL A 204 14.62 -7.70 3.69
C VAL A 204 13.16 -7.70 4.15
N ALA A 205 12.88 -7.50 5.45
CA ALA A 205 11.53 -7.30 5.96
C ALA A 205 10.83 -6.13 5.26
N GLY A 206 11.56 -5.03 5.07
CA GLY A 206 11.08 -3.86 4.32
C GLY A 206 10.74 -4.19 2.87
N ILE A 207 11.58 -4.95 2.16
CA ILE A 207 11.30 -5.40 0.78
C ILE A 207 9.97 -6.16 0.73
N LEU A 208 9.81 -7.18 1.55
CA LEU A 208 8.63 -8.04 1.53
C LEU A 208 7.37 -7.27 1.96
N MET A 209 7.44 -6.54 3.07
CA MET A 209 6.32 -5.80 3.63
C MET A 209 5.83 -4.70 2.69
N ASN A 210 6.71 -3.81 2.24
CA ASN A 210 6.32 -2.70 1.36
C ASN A 210 5.75 -3.20 0.05
N THR A 211 6.31 -4.29 -0.48
CA THR A 211 5.88 -4.86 -1.74
C THR A 211 4.51 -5.52 -1.61
N ALA A 212 4.31 -6.35 -0.59
CA ALA A 212 3.01 -6.97 -0.30
C ALA A 212 1.93 -5.89 -0.11
N GLN A 213 2.20 -4.88 0.71
CA GLN A 213 1.28 -3.80 1.00
C GLN A 213 0.93 -2.96 -0.23
N SER A 214 1.93 -2.60 -1.06
CA SER A 214 1.74 -1.82 -2.29
C SER A 214 0.98 -2.58 -3.38
N SER A 215 1.02 -3.91 -3.35
CA SER A 215 0.34 -4.78 -4.31
C SER A 215 -1.13 -5.03 -3.97
N MET A 216 -1.56 -4.76 -2.74
CA MET A 216 -2.94 -5.00 -2.29
C MET A 216 -4.01 -4.30 -3.14
N PRO A 217 -3.86 -3.02 -3.57
CA PRO A 217 -4.84 -2.40 -4.47
C PRO A 217 -4.93 -3.08 -5.84
N ALA A 218 -3.80 -3.57 -6.37
CA ALA A 218 -3.78 -4.32 -7.62
C ALA A 218 -4.48 -5.69 -7.49
N LEU A 219 -4.34 -6.34 -6.33
CA LEU A 219 -5.06 -7.57 -5.99
C LEU A 219 -6.57 -7.35 -5.81
N ALA A 220 -6.96 -6.24 -5.19
CA ALA A 220 -8.35 -5.94 -4.89
C ALA A 220 -9.13 -5.51 -6.15
N ALA A 221 -8.49 -4.85 -7.10
CA ALA A 221 -9.16 -4.30 -8.28
C ALA A 221 -9.87 -5.35 -9.15
N PRO A 222 -9.26 -6.49 -9.53
CA PRO A 222 -9.94 -7.52 -10.33
C PRO A 222 -10.97 -8.35 -9.54
N PHE A 223 -10.92 -8.34 -8.20
CA PHE A 223 -11.88 -9.06 -7.36
C PHE A 223 -13.30 -8.49 -7.49
N TYR A 224 -13.43 -7.19 -7.74
CA TYR A 224 -14.73 -6.53 -7.89
C TYR A 224 -15.12 -6.34 -9.36
N PRO A 225 -16.41 -6.49 -9.70
CA PRO A 225 -16.91 -6.11 -11.02
C PRO A 225 -16.70 -4.60 -11.25
N THR A 226 -16.65 -4.20 -12.53
CA THR A 226 -16.28 -2.82 -12.92
C THR A 226 -17.09 -1.74 -12.19
N GLN A 227 -18.38 -2.00 -11.92
CA GLN A 227 -19.28 -1.06 -11.24
C GLN A 227 -18.98 -0.87 -9.75
N GLY A 228 -18.39 -1.88 -9.06
CA GLY A 228 -18.04 -1.84 -7.64
C GLY A 228 -16.55 -1.66 -7.37
N ARG A 229 -15.70 -1.76 -8.40
CA ARG A 229 -14.24 -1.81 -8.28
C ARG A 229 -13.66 -0.61 -7.54
N ALA A 230 -14.00 0.60 -7.99
CA ALA A 230 -13.51 1.83 -7.36
C ALA A 230 -13.96 1.93 -5.90
N THR A 231 -15.22 1.59 -5.62
CA THR A 231 -15.78 1.60 -4.26
C THR A 231 -15.10 0.56 -3.36
N GLY A 232 -14.95 -0.70 -3.85
CA GLY A 232 -14.32 -1.76 -3.06
C GLY A 232 -12.87 -1.46 -2.70
N VAL A 233 -12.07 -0.98 -3.65
CA VAL A 233 -10.69 -0.56 -3.41
C VAL A 233 -10.64 0.65 -2.47
N ALA A 234 -11.50 1.65 -2.66
CA ALA A 234 -11.54 2.83 -1.80
C ALA A 234 -11.88 2.49 -0.35
N TRP A 235 -12.84 1.58 -0.12
CA TRP A 235 -13.17 1.10 1.23
C TRP A 235 -12.02 0.33 1.88
N MET A 236 -11.34 -0.56 1.14
CA MET A 236 -10.14 -1.24 1.62
C MET A 236 -9.08 -0.23 2.06
N LEU A 237 -8.77 0.76 1.23
CA LEU A 237 -7.80 1.80 1.54
C LEU A 237 -8.24 2.66 2.73
N GLY A 238 -9.52 3.02 2.81
CA GLY A 238 -10.09 3.83 3.89
C GLY A 238 -10.03 3.13 5.24
N ILE A 239 -10.54 1.88 5.33
CA ILE A 239 -10.50 1.07 6.55
C ILE A 239 -9.05 0.80 6.97
N GLY A 240 -8.17 0.54 6.03
CA GLY A 240 -6.76 0.32 6.32
C GLY A 240 -6.08 1.51 7.01
N ARG A 241 -6.51 2.76 6.77
CA ARG A 241 -5.94 3.93 7.47
C ARG A 241 -6.06 3.83 8.99
N PHE A 242 -7.16 3.25 9.49
CA PHE A 242 -7.30 2.97 10.92
C PHE A 242 -6.30 1.94 11.42
N GLY A 243 -5.83 1.02 10.56
CA GLY A 243 -4.72 0.11 10.87
C GLY A 243 -3.43 0.84 11.19
N GLY A 244 -3.11 1.89 10.44
CA GLY A 244 -1.94 2.74 10.73
C GLY A 244 -2.02 3.42 12.10
N ILE A 245 -3.20 3.93 12.46
CA ILE A 245 -3.45 4.50 13.79
C ILE A 245 -3.30 3.41 14.86
N ALA A 246 -3.99 2.28 14.68
CA ALA A 246 -3.97 1.16 15.62
C ALA A 246 -2.55 0.61 15.83
N GLY A 247 -1.73 0.50 14.78
CA GLY A 247 -0.35 0.03 14.87
C GLY A 247 0.53 0.95 15.71
N SER A 248 0.42 2.26 15.51
CA SER A 248 1.17 3.23 16.29
C SER A 248 0.74 3.22 17.77
N PHE A 249 -0.57 3.16 18.06
CA PHE A 249 -1.08 3.08 19.43
C PHE A 249 -0.76 1.74 20.10
N LEU A 250 -0.78 0.64 19.36
CA LEU A 250 -0.41 -0.69 19.86
C LEU A 250 1.01 -0.67 20.44
N VAL A 251 1.99 -0.19 19.66
CA VAL A 251 3.37 -0.14 20.14
C VAL A 251 3.53 0.86 21.29
N ALA A 252 2.85 2.02 21.25
CA ALA A 252 2.84 2.97 22.34
C ALA A 252 2.37 2.32 23.65
N GLU A 253 1.29 1.55 23.61
CA GLU A 253 0.73 0.88 24.79
C GLU A 253 1.65 -0.23 25.31
N LEU A 254 2.24 -1.03 24.40
CA LEU A 254 3.20 -2.07 24.78
C LEU A 254 4.45 -1.45 25.44
N THR A 255 4.99 -0.37 24.88
CA THR A 255 6.13 0.37 25.45
C THR A 255 5.75 0.98 26.81
N ARG A 256 4.56 1.54 26.94
CA ARG A 256 4.05 2.07 28.22
C ARG A 256 3.96 0.99 29.31
N ARG A 257 3.61 -0.23 28.92
CA ARG A 257 3.55 -1.40 29.82
C ARG A 257 4.90 -2.07 30.06
N GLN A 258 5.98 -1.48 29.55
CA GLN A 258 7.35 -1.99 29.71
C GLN A 258 7.57 -3.41 29.12
N PHE A 259 6.89 -3.74 28.02
CA PHE A 259 7.17 -4.96 27.29
C PHE A 259 8.60 -4.94 26.75
N ALA A 260 9.27 -6.10 26.76
CA ALA A 260 10.60 -6.22 26.23
C ALA A 260 10.62 -6.03 24.69
N PHE A 261 11.75 -5.63 24.15
CA PHE A 261 11.93 -5.37 22.72
C PHE A 261 11.44 -6.54 21.84
N ASN A 262 11.86 -7.76 22.17
CA ASN A 262 11.47 -8.97 21.45
C ASN A 262 9.95 -9.26 21.56
N GLU A 263 9.31 -8.94 22.68
CA GLU A 263 7.87 -9.12 22.86
C GLU A 263 7.06 -8.18 21.98
N ILE A 264 7.50 -6.91 21.87
CA ILE A 264 6.86 -5.92 20.99
C ILE A 264 6.90 -6.39 19.52
N PHE A 265 8.06 -6.82 19.06
CA PHE A 265 8.21 -7.32 17.68
C PHE A 265 7.43 -8.64 17.46
N THR A 266 7.30 -9.48 18.48
CA THR A 266 6.46 -10.68 18.42
C THR A 266 4.98 -10.32 18.21
N VAL A 267 4.46 -9.35 18.96
CA VAL A 267 3.07 -8.87 18.78
C VAL A 267 2.85 -8.27 17.39
N VAL A 268 3.81 -7.50 16.91
CA VAL A 268 3.73 -6.92 15.54
C VAL A 268 3.80 -8.03 14.48
N ALA A 269 4.60 -9.07 14.68
CA ALA A 269 4.68 -10.21 13.77
C ALA A 269 3.34 -10.96 13.67
N VAL A 270 2.58 -11.10 14.78
CA VAL A 270 1.24 -11.71 14.77
C VAL A 270 0.29 -10.95 13.82
N ALA A 271 0.37 -9.64 13.74
CA ALA A 271 -0.46 -8.87 12.80
C ALA A 271 -0.14 -9.24 11.33
N ALA A 272 1.12 -9.47 11.00
CA ALA A 272 1.52 -9.94 9.66
C ALA A 272 1.02 -11.36 9.37
N VAL A 273 1.01 -12.26 10.38
CA VAL A 273 0.41 -13.61 10.25
C VAL A 273 -1.08 -13.49 9.96
N ILE A 274 -1.81 -12.63 10.66
CA ILE A 274 -3.25 -12.42 10.43
C ILE A 274 -3.50 -11.93 9.01
N ALA A 275 -2.66 -11.00 8.50
CA ALA A 275 -2.76 -10.54 7.10
C ALA A 275 -2.56 -11.68 6.10
N ALA A 276 -1.56 -12.53 6.30
CA ALA A 276 -1.30 -13.70 5.46
C ALA A 276 -2.47 -14.69 5.47
N VAL A 277 -2.97 -15.04 6.66
CA VAL A 277 -4.12 -15.95 6.82
C VAL A 277 -5.38 -15.40 6.17
N ALA A 278 -5.66 -14.10 6.31
CA ALA A 278 -6.81 -13.46 5.68
C ALA A 278 -6.78 -13.62 4.15
N LEU A 279 -5.61 -13.47 3.52
CA LEU A 279 -5.47 -13.67 2.06
C LEU A 279 -5.62 -15.14 1.63
N VAL A 280 -5.13 -16.06 2.44
CA VAL A 280 -5.33 -17.51 2.19
C VAL A 280 -6.82 -17.87 2.27
N VAL A 281 -7.52 -17.39 3.30
CA VAL A 281 -8.98 -17.58 3.44
C VAL A 281 -9.73 -16.98 2.26
N LYS A 282 -9.37 -15.76 1.85
CA LYS A 282 -9.95 -15.13 0.66
C LYS A 282 -9.76 -16.01 -0.59
N GLN A 283 -8.55 -16.55 -0.80
CA GLN A 283 -8.26 -17.38 -1.98
C GLN A 283 -9.12 -18.64 -2.00
N ILE A 284 -9.21 -19.35 -0.88
CA ILE A 284 -10.00 -20.58 -0.77
C ILE A 284 -11.47 -20.31 -1.06
N THR A 285 -12.04 -19.27 -0.42
CA THR A 285 -13.46 -18.91 -0.59
C THR A 285 -13.78 -18.45 -2.02
N SER A 286 -12.85 -17.77 -2.70
CA SER A 286 -13.07 -17.34 -4.09
C SER A 286 -13.00 -18.50 -5.08
N SER A 287 -12.13 -19.47 -4.86
CA SER A 287 -12.02 -20.67 -5.69
C SER A 287 -13.26 -21.55 -5.62
N ASP A 288 -13.88 -21.66 -4.44
CA ASP A 288 -15.11 -22.43 -4.26
C ASP A 288 -16.29 -21.82 -5.04
N SER A 289 -16.40 -20.48 -5.10
CA SER A 289 -17.44 -19.78 -5.85
C SER A 289 -17.32 -19.98 -7.37
N GLU A 290 -16.10 -19.97 -7.92
CA GLU A 290 -15.87 -20.20 -9.35
C GLU A 290 -16.23 -21.65 -9.75
N VAL A 291 -15.96 -22.63 -8.90
CA VAL A 291 -16.29 -24.05 -9.14
C VAL A 291 -17.82 -24.28 -9.09
N VAL A 292 -18.53 -23.59 -8.20
CA VAL A 292 -20.00 -23.67 -8.10
C VAL A 292 -20.68 -23.05 -9.32
N ASP A 293 -20.21 -21.86 -9.76
CA ASP A 293 -20.77 -21.21 -10.94
C ASP A 293 -20.49 -22.00 -12.23
N ALA A 294 -19.30 -22.57 -12.38
CA ALA A 294 -18.97 -23.43 -13.53
C ALA A 294 -19.87 -24.66 -13.61
N LYS A 295 -20.15 -25.33 -12.47
CA LYS A 295 -21.08 -26.45 -12.41
C LYS A 295 -22.51 -26.07 -12.70
N ALA A 296 -22.96 -24.89 -12.26
CA ALA A 296 -24.32 -24.39 -12.51
C ALA A 296 -24.56 -24.10 -14.01
N VAL A 297 -23.53 -23.60 -14.72
CA VAL A 297 -23.57 -23.37 -16.17
C VAL A 297 -23.66 -24.69 -16.95
N ASP A 298 -22.91 -25.72 -16.52
CA ASP A 298 -22.91 -27.04 -17.17
C ASP A 298 -24.26 -27.78 -17.01
N PHE A 299 -24.93 -27.63 -15.85
CA PHE A 299 -26.28 -28.18 -15.59
C PHE A 299 -27.39 -27.45 -16.38
N SER A 300 -27.19 -26.22 -16.82
CA SER A 300 -28.15 -25.45 -17.61
C SER A 300 -28.04 -25.71 -19.12
N ALA A 301 -27.00 -26.41 -19.55
CA ALA A 301 -26.71 -26.74 -20.96
C ALA A 301 -27.23 -28.13 -21.38
N HIS A 302 -27.83 -28.90 -20.47
CA HIS A 302 -28.54 -30.18 -20.71
C HIS A 302 -30.03 -30.06 -20.40
#